data_2f85c1c46c20e52c10f7191f4321d76b
#
_entry.id   2f85c1c46c20e52c10f7191f4321d76b
#
_cell.length_a   1.000
_cell.length_b   1.000
_cell.length_c   1.000
_cell.angle_alpha   90.00
_cell.angle_beta   90.00
_cell.angle_gamma   90.00
#
_symmetry.space_group_name_H-M   'P 1'
#
loop_
_entity.id
_entity.type
_entity.pdbx_description
1 polymer ?
#
loop_
_entity_poly.entity_id
_entity_poly.type
_entity_poly.pdbx_seq_one_letter_code
_entity_poly.pdbx_strand_id
1 'polypeptide(L)'
;MAAKNQIFVNNATVVAVEARQRPDGANMTVLTVTVPARNNGVTTLVVSSGAPAVQQKLQNIHQKIIVNLRANNLCAQKRTDGSVVGYAQLTHISLGVQGEIADFSLVAQECSVGQFAPNVKTAQSGNEYVVSNVSEYIRKGKDGKAVYLNMSVTAFKQRFPAEFEMLAGASQGKRFTLVLDGVVITASPQKGNPILYGTVSSISENVPFVPQQGYQQNAPQQYAQTPAPAQAQYQQQPVAPAPQGYQQQNVAPQPQSTPPMGGAFVDDDDIPF
;
A
#
# COMPACT_ATOMS: atom_id res chain seq x y z
N MET A 1 -8.68 -10.08 -4.68
CA MET A 1 -7.79 -9.45 -5.67
C MET A 1 -6.42 -9.27 -5.04
N ALA A 2 -5.33 -9.51 -5.78
CA ALA A 2 -4.00 -9.19 -5.31
C ALA A 2 -3.85 -7.66 -5.14
N ALA A 3 -3.06 -7.23 -4.14
CA ALA A 3 -2.74 -5.82 -3.96
C ALA A 3 -1.99 -5.30 -5.18
N LYS A 4 -2.36 -4.14 -5.71
CA LYS A 4 -1.72 -3.54 -6.88
C LYS A 4 -0.40 -2.86 -6.50
N ASN A 5 -0.41 -2.10 -5.42
CA ASN A 5 0.79 -1.48 -4.88
C ASN A 5 0.81 -1.62 -3.35
N GLN A 6 1.98 -1.40 -2.79
CA GLN A 6 2.20 -1.44 -1.34
C GLN A 6 2.96 -0.20 -0.90
N ILE A 7 2.51 0.41 0.18
CA ILE A 7 3.20 1.54 0.80
C ILE A 7 3.75 1.16 2.17
N PHE A 8 4.89 1.74 2.46
CA PHE A 8 5.58 1.66 3.74
C PHE A 8 5.85 3.08 4.20
N VAL A 9 5.29 3.44 5.34
CA VAL A 9 5.47 4.76 5.93
C VAL A 9 6.02 4.59 7.32
N ASN A 10 7.17 5.17 7.58
CA ASN A 10 7.79 5.19 8.88
C ASN A 10 7.65 6.58 9.50
N ASN A 11 7.40 6.62 10.80
CA ASN A 11 7.35 7.83 11.63
C ASN A 11 6.38 8.92 11.12
N ALA A 12 5.22 8.50 10.59
CA ALA A 12 4.15 9.43 10.23
C ALA A 12 3.45 10.00 11.47
N THR A 13 3.03 11.25 11.41
CA THR A 13 2.25 11.89 12.48
C THR A 13 0.76 11.70 12.25
N VAL A 14 0.04 11.17 13.22
CA VAL A 14 -1.43 11.07 13.19
C VAL A 14 -2.03 12.45 13.44
N VAL A 15 -2.80 12.96 12.48
CA VAL A 15 -3.48 14.27 12.59
C VAL A 15 -4.96 14.15 12.88
N ALA A 16 -5.60 13.04 12.47
CA ALA A 16 -7.00 12.75 12.82
C ALA A 16 -7.24 11.24 12.96
N VAL A 17 -8.17 10.88 13.83
CA VAL A 17 -8.71 9.52 14.00
C VAL A 17 -10.23 9.65 13.97
N GLU A 18 -10.87 9.02 13.00
CA GLU A 18 -12.33 9.11 12.79
C GLU A 18 -12.92 7.70 12.78
N ALA A 19 -14.04 7.53 13.50
CA ALA A 19 -14.86 6.34 13.36
C ALA A 19 -15.91 6.60 12.27
N ARG A 20 -15.98 5.69 11.28
CA ARG A 20 -16.98 5.75 10.21
C ARG A 20 -17.73 4.43 10.12
N GLN A 21 -18.97 4.50 9.66
CA GLN A 21 -19.75 3.30 9.36
C GLN A 21 -19.72 3.02 7.87
N ARG A 22 -19.43 1.76 7.51
CA ARG A 22 -19.48 1.33 6.12
C ARG A 22 -20.94 1.13 5.68
N PRO A 23 -21.22 1.10 4.35
CA PRO A 23 -22.58 0.85 3.84
C PRO A 23 -23.19 -0.49 4.30
N ASP A 24 -22.34 -1.47 4.67
CA ASP A 24 -22.77 -2.76 5.24
C ASP A 24 -23.04 -2.70 6.76
N GLY A 25 -22.97 -1.50 7.37
CA GLY A 25 -23.17 -1.28 8.80
C GLY A 25 -21.95 -1.57 9.68
N ALA A 26 -20.85 -2.07 9.13
CA ALA A 26 -19.65 -2.35 9.89
C ALA A 26 -18.89 -1.06 10.26
N ASN A 27 -18.40 -0.97 11.50
CA ASN A 27 -17.57 0.14 11.93
C ASN A 27 -16.18 0.04 11.31
N MET A 28 -15.65 1.18 10.87
CA MET A 28 -14.32 1.33 10.29
C MET A 28 -13.64 2.55 10.90
N THR A 29 -12.39 2.39 11.35
CA THR A 29 -11.58 3.53 11.78
C THR A 29 -10.76 4.04 10.60
N VAL A 30 -10.80 5.34 10.40
CA VAL A 30 -10.06 6.07 9.39
C VAL A 30 -9.01 6.92 10.08
N LEU A 31 -7.76 6.79 9.66
CA LEU A 31 -6.65 7.63 10.12
C LEU A 31 -6.28 8.62 9.03
N THR A 32 -6.11 9.87 9.41
CA THR A 32 -5.38 10.84 8.59
C THR A 32 -4.00 11.01 9.20
N VAL A 33 -2.97 10.78 8.40
CA VAL A 33 -1.57 10.95 8.81
C VAL A 33 -0.83 11.89 7.88
N THR A 34 0.19 12.56 8.40
CA THR A 34 1.08 13.40 7.62
C THR A 34 2.50 12.87 7.65
N VAL A 35 3.16 12.94 6.50
CA VAL A 35 4.56 12.56 6.31
C VAL A 35 5.30 13.79 5.77
N PRO A 36 6.26 14.35 6.50
CA PRO A 36 7.09 15.44 6.00
C PRO A 36 7.90 14.98 4.78
N ALA A 37 7.93 15.79 3.75
CA ALA A 37 8.76 15.56 2.57
C ALA A 37 10.05 16.40 2.63
N ARG A 38 11.10 15.95 1.95
CA ARG A 38 12.43 16.58 1.97
C ARG A 38 12.46 18.05 1.53
N ASN A 39 11.44 18.48 0.76
CA ASN A 39 11.36 19.85 0.22
C ASN A 39 10.36 20.74 0.99
N ASN A 40 10.26 20.59 2.30
CA ASN A 40 9.30 21.28 3.16
C ASN A 40 7.82 21.03 2.78
N GLY A 41 7.56 20.11 1.89
CA GLY A 41 6.21 19.64 1.58
C GLY A 41 5.71 18.68 2.64
N VAL A 42 4.41 18.46 2.64
CA VAL A 42 3.76 17.46 3.51
C VAL A 42 2.89 16.59 2.64
N THR A 43 3.08 15.29 2.72
CA THR A 43 2.15 14.31 2.14
C THR A 43 1.09 13.95 3.17
N THR A 44 -0.16 14.09 2.79
CA THR A 44 -1.30 13.64 3.61
C THR A 44 -1.79 12.30 3.09
N LEU A 45 -1.94 11.34 4.00
CA LEU A 45 -2.51 10.03 3.71
C LEU A 45 -3.75 9.81 4.57
N VAL A 46 -4.79 9.30 3.95
CA VAL A 46 -5.98 8.78 4.62
C VAL A 46 -5.96 7.27 4.47
N VAL A 47 -5.86 6.57 5.58
CA VAL A 47 -5.78 5.11 5.60
C VAL A 47 -6.89 4.53 6.45
N SER A 48 -7.45 3.41 6.01
CA SER A 48 -8.51 2.73 6.74
C SER A 48 -8.34 1.21 6.64
N SER A 49 -8.95 0.49 7.57
CA SER A 49 -8.96 -0.97 7.57
C SER A 49 -10.30 -1.48 8.08
N GLY A 50 -10.83 -2.50 7.42
CA GLY A 50 -11.95 -3.29 7.95
C GLY A 50 -11.51 -4.57 8.67
N ALA A 51 -10.20 -4.85 8.74
CA ALA A 51 -9.69 -6.08 9.36
C ALA A 51 -9.74 -5.99 10.88
N PRO A 52 -10.38 -6.93 11.60
CA PRO A 52 -10.54 -6.88 13.07
C PRO A 52 -9.22 -6.72 13.84
N ALA A 53 -8.18 -7.43 13.42
CA ALA A 53 -6.86 -7.34 14.06
C ALA A 53 -6.19 -5.96 13.94
N VAL A 54 -6.43 -5.26 12.83
CA VAL A 54 -5.96 -3.89 12.64
C VAL A 54 -6.83 -2.92 13.44
N GLN A 55 -8.16 -3.10 13.42
CA GLN A 55 -9.10 -2.29 14.20
C GLN A 55 -8.79 -2.31 15.70
N GLN A 56 -8.42 -3.46 16.25
CA GLN A 56 -8.02 -3.57 17.65
C GLN A 56 -6.78 -2.71 17.97
N LYS A 57 -5.80 -2.67 17.08
CA LYS A 57 -4.61 -1.81 17.26
C LYS A 57 -4.95 -0.32 17.16
N LEU A 58 -5.93 0.04 16.31
CA LEU A 58 -6.34 1.41 16.11
C LEU A 58 -7.03 2.04 17.33
N GLN A 59 -7.58 1.23 18.26
CA GLN A 59 -8.22 1.72 19.48
C GLN A 59 -7.26 2.50 20.40
N ASN A 60 -5.95 2.22 20.31
CA ASN A 60 -4.91 2.87 21.11
C ASN A 60 -4.20 4.01 20.36
N ILE A 61 -4.65 4.35 19.14
CA ILE A 61 -4.05 5.40 18.33
C ILE A 61 -4.84 6.70 18.52
N HIS A 62 -4.12 7.78 18.84
CA HIS A 62 -4.67 9.10 19.06
C HIS A 62 -3.94 10.13 18.19
N GLN A 63 -4.50 11.34 18.09
CA GLN A 63 -3.83 12.47 17.45
C GLN A 63 -2.45 12.74 18.06
N LYS A 64 -1.51 13.19 17.24
CA LYS A 64 -0.12 13.53 17.57
C LYS A 64 0.79 12.32 17.87
N ILE A 65 0.26 11.09 17.85
CA ILE A 65 1.10 9.90 17.96
C ILE A 65 1.89 9.70 16.65
N ILE A 66 3.11 9.24 16.78
CA ILE A 66 3.96 8.82 15.66
C ILE A 66 3.72 7.33 15.39
N VAL A 67 3.50 6.98 14.12
CA VAL A 67 3.14 5.62 13.71
C VAL A 67 3.94 5.17 12.49
N ASN A 68 4.16 3.86 12.40
CA ASN A 68 4.61 3.18 11.19
C ASN A 68 3.42 2.46 10.56
N LEU A 69 3.28 2.58 9.25
CA LEU A 69 2.14 2.05 8.49
C LEU A 69 2.62 1.16 7.36
N ARG A 70 1.85 0.09 7.11
CA ARG A 70 1.85 -0.63 5.83
C ARG A 70 0.45 -0.62 5.28
N ALA A 71 0.29 -0.24 4.02
CA ALA A 71 -1.00 -0.22 3.39
C ALA A 71 -0.88 -0.60 1.91
N ASN A 72 -2.00 -0.94 1.30
CA ASN A 72 -2.11 -1.38 -0.08
C ASN A 72 -3.06 -0.47 -0.86
N ASN A 73 -3.03 -0.59 -2.19
CA ASN A 73 -3.99 0.04 -3.10
C ASN A 73 -4.02 1.57 -2.97
N LEU A 74 -2.83 2.19 -2.82
CA LEU A 74 -2.71 3.64 -2.81
C LEU A 74 -3.30 4.22 -4.10
N CYS A 75 -4.16 5.22 -3.94
CA CYS A 75 -4.58 6.13 -5.00
C CYS A 75 -4.50 7.57 -4.49
N ALA A 76 -4.27 8.52 -5.38
CA ALA A 76 -4.20 9.94 -5.04
C ALA A 76 -5.41 10.67 -5.62
N GLN A 77 -6.04 11.53 -4.82
CA GLN A 77 -7.21 12.30 -5.23
C GLN A 77 -7.08 13.77 -4.82
N LYS A 78 -7.71 14.64 -5.59
CA LYS A 78 -7.87 16.04 -5.26
C LYS A 78 -9.22 16.21 -4.56
N ARG A 79 -9.20 16.81 -3.37
CA ARG A 79 -10.40 17.17 -2.62
C ARG A 79 -11.05 18.44 -3.16
N THR A 80 -12.26 18.72 -2.72
CA THR A 80 -13.02 19.93 -3.07
C THR A 80 -12.34 21.22 -2.61
N ASP A 81 -11.57 21.17 -1.52
CA ASP A 81 -10.74 22.28 -1.02
C ASP A 81 -9.45 22.50 -1.84
N GLY A 82 -9.23 21.71 -2.87
CA GLY A 82 -8.04 21.77 -3.73
C GLY A 82 -6.83 20.99 -3.21
N SER A 83 -6.86 20.49 -1.98
CA SER A 83 -5.80 19.65 -1.41
C SER A 83 -5.70 18.30 -2.13
N VAL A 84 -4.49 17.73 -2.17
CA VAL A 84 -4.25 16.40 -2.72
C VAL A 84 -3.94 15.44 -1.58
N VAL A 85 -4.62 14.30 -1.57
CA VAL A 85 -4.53 13.30 -0.51
C VAL A 85 -4.36 11.92 -1.11
N GLY A 86 -3.49 11.10 -0.51
CA GLY A 86 -3.37 9.69 -0.82
C GLY A 86 -4.35 8.88 0.02
N TYR A 87 -5.09 7.97 -0.60
CA TYR A 87 -5.97 7.01 0.07
C TYR A 87 -5.39 5.62 -0.06
N ALA A 88 -5.35 4.85 1.03
CA ALA A 88 -4.83 3.49 1.00
C ALA A 88 -5.51 2.59 2.03
N GLN A 89 -5.52 1.29 1.76
CA GLN A 89 -6.06 0.27 2.64
C GLN A 89 -4.99 -0.16 3.65
N LEU A 90 -5.17 0.18 4.91
CA LEU A 90 -4.24 -0.15 6.00
C LEU A 90 -4.22 -1.66 6.27
N THR A 91 -3.02 -2.25 6.23
CA THR A 91 -2.80 -3.67 6.52
C THR A 91 -2.04 -3.90 7.82
N HIS A 92 -1.21 -2.93 8.23
CA HIS A 92 -0.46 -3.00 9.48
C HIS A 92 -0.21 -1.61 10.04
N ILE A 93 -0.21 -1.52 11.39
CA ILE A 93 0.16 -0.31 12.12
C ILE A 93 0.95 -0.69 13.37
N SER A 94 1.95 0.11 13.70
CA SER A 94 2.72 0.06 14.94
C SER A 94 3.11 1.47 15.38
N LEU A 95 3.53 1.63 16.61
CA LEU A 95 4.09 2.90 17.08
C LEU A 95 5.41 3.17 16.39
N GLY A 96 5.63 4.40 16.01
CA GLY A 96 6.90 4.94 15.50
C GLY A 96 7.74 5.53 16.62
N VAL A 97 8.87 6.11 16.26
CA VAL A 97 9.83 6.70 17.20
C VAL A 97 9.82 8.22 17.04
N GLN A 98 9.58 8.92 18.13
CA GLN A 98 9.57 10.38 18.12
C GLN A 98 10.99 10.92 17.89
N GLY A 99 11.10 11.90 16.97
CA GLY A 99 12.39 12.53 16.64
C GLY A 99 13.15 11.83 15.51
N GLU A 100 12.74 10.64 15.07
CA GLU A 100 13.28 10.02 13.88
C GLU A 100 12.69 10.61 12.60
N ILE A 101 13.48 10.54 11.52
CA ILE A 101 13.08 11.06 10.21
C ILE A 101 11.93 10.21 9.68
N ALA A 102 10.87 10.90 9.25
CA ALA A 102 9.79 10.25 8.56
C ALA A 102 10.23 9.82 7.15
N ASP A 103 9.79 8.63 6.73
CA ASP A 103 10.07 8.09 5.40
C ASP A 103 8.81 7.49 4.78
N PHE A 104 8.70 7.64 3.46
CA PHE A 104 7.59 7.09 2.70
C PHE A 104 8.13 6.40 1.44
N SER A 105 7.94 5.09 1.36
CA SER A 105 8.35 4.25 0.24
C SER A 105 7.13 3.56 -0.38
N LEU A 106 7.20 3.32 -1.70
CA LEU A 106 6.15 2.69 -2.50
C LEU A 106 6.74 1.56 -3.34
N VAL A 107 6.10 0.41 -3.32
CA VAL A 107 6.29 -0.65 -4.31
C VAL A 107 5.10 -0.62 -5.26
N ALA A 108 5.31 -0.16 -6.49
CA ALA A 108 4.29 -0.06 -7.53
C ALA A 108 4.50 -1.18 -8.56
N GLN A 109 3.45 -1.95 -8.84
CA GLN A 109 3.49 -3.10 -9.75
C GLN A 109 2.88 -2.73 -11.11
N GLU A 110 3.38 -3.35 -12.18
CA GLU A 110 2.84 -3.16 -13.53
C GLU A 110 2.73 -1.68 -13.99
N CYS A 111 3.69 -0.85 -13.55
CA CYS A 111 3.78 0.53 -13.99
C CYS A 111 4.10 0.60 -15.48
N SER A 112 3.31 1.37 -16.25
CA SER A 112 3.60 1.60 -17.67
C SER A 112 4.19 2.99 -17.89
N VAL A 113 5.20 3.05 -18.75
CA VAL A 113 5.78 4.33 -19.23
C VAL A 113 4.74 5.07 -20.05
N GLY A 114 4.56 6.36 -19.74
CA GLY A 114 3.63 7.24 -20.43
C GLY A 114 4.04 7.54 -21.89
N GLN A 115 3.26 8.38 -22.54
CA GLN A 115 3.48 8.73 -23.96
C GLN A 115 4.77 9.55 -24.21
N PHE A 116 5.33 10.18 -23.18
CA PHE A 116 6.57 10.95 -23.31
C PHE A 116 7.74 10.07 -22.94
N ALA A 117 8.76 10.07 -23.80
CA ALA A 117 10.01 9.37 -23.52
C ALA A 117 10.66 9.85 -22.21
N PRO A 118 11.36 8.98 -21.48
CA PRO A 118 12.17 9.38 -20.35
C PRO A 118 13.16 10.49 -20.74
N ASN A 119 13.33 11.46 -19.85
CA ASN A 119 14.16 12.64 -20.11
C ASN A 119 15.42 12.58 -19.23
N VAL A 120 16.58 12.38 -19.88
CA VAL A 120 17.89 12.44 -19.22
C VAL A 120 18.29 13.89 -19.04
N LYS A 121 18.71 14.25 -17.84
CA LYS A 121 19.11 15.58 -17.45
C LYS A 121 20.42 15.55 -16.68
N THR A 122 21.14 16.67 -16.70
CA THR A 122 22.33 16.87 -15.89
C THR A 122 22.06 17.93 -14.83
N ALA A 123 22.31 17.60 -13.57
CA ALA A 123 22.22 18.56 -12.47
C ALA A 123 23.39 19.57 -12.52
N GLN A 124 23.27 20.68 -11.79
CA GLN A 124 24.36 21.66 -11.68
C GLN A 124 25.67 21.07 -11.12
N SER A 125 25.56 20.01 -10.34
CA SER A 125 26.71 19.23 -9.83
C SER A 125 27.40 18.35 -10.87
N GLY A 126 26.91 18.30 -12.12
CA GLY A 126 27.39 17.41 -13.18
C GLY A 126 26.80 15.99 -13.13
N ASN A 127 26.01 15.66 -12.12
CA ASN A 127 25.41 14.33 -11.99
C ASN A 127 24.23 14.16 -12.95
N GLU A 128 24.21 13.05 -13.68
CA GLU A 128 23.09 12.67 -14.55
C GLU A 128 21.97 12.02 -13.78
N TYR A 129 20.75 12.33 -14.18
CA TYR A 129 19.53 11.70 -13.71
C TYR A 129 18.49 11.61 -14.83
N VAL A 130 17.62 10.62 -14.77
CA VAL A 130 16.50 10.46 -15.69
C VAL A 130 15.18 10.69 -14.98
N VAL A 131 14.27 11.40 -15.63
CA VAL A 131 12.89 11.60 -15.16
C VAL A 131 11.95 10.92 -16.15
N SER A 132 11.05 10.11 -15.65
CA SER A 132 10.02 9.46 -16.45
C SER A 132 8.64 9.61 -15.81
N ASN A 133 7.61 9.77 -16.64
CA ASN A 133 6.23 9.70 -16.20
C ASN A 133 5.72 8.27 -16.41
N VAL A 134 5.28 7.67 -15.33
CA VAL A 134 4.73 6.31 -15.32
C VAL A 134 3.35 6.32 -14.69
N SER A 135 2.54 5.34 -15.01
CA SER A 135 1.21 5.18 -14.42
C SER A 135 0.96 3.72 -14.07
N GLU A 136 0.33 3.50 -12.93
CA GLU A 136 -0.16 2.20 -12.50
C GLU A 136 -1.69 2.20 -12.54
N TYR A 137 -2.30 1.19 -13.17
CA TYR A 137 -3.75 1.00 -13.11
C TYR A 137 -4.15 0.45 -11.74
N ILE A 138 -4.99 1.17 -11.02
CA ILE A 138 -5.45 0.77 -9.69
C ILE A 138 -6.76 -0.02 -9.78
N ARG A 139 -7.79 0.56 -10.42
CA ARG A 139 -9.13 -0.03 -10.47
C ARG A 139 -10.03 0.66 -11.49
N LYS A 140 -11.24 0.13 -11.70
CA LYS A 140 -12.35 0.89 -12.31
C LYS A 140 -13.00 1.79 -11.27
N GLY A 141 -13.24 3.03 -11.63
CA GLY A 141 -14.06 3.96 -10.86
C GLY A 141 -15.55 3.60 -10.91
N LYS A 142 -16.37 4.26 -10.09
CA LYS A 142 -17.84 4.10 -10.08
C LYS A 142 -18.48 4.50 -11.42
N ASP A 143 -17.89 5.46 -12.12
CA ASP A 143 -18.26 5.92 -13.47
C ASP A 143 -17.79 4.97 -14.60
N GLY A 144 -17.21 3.84 -14.27
CA GLY A 144 -16.67 2.85 -15.21
C GLY A 144 -15.32 3.21 -15.80
N LYS A 145 -14.76 4.40 -15.50
CA LYS A 145 -13.45 4.83 -15.99
C LYS A 145 -12.33 4.19 -15.21
N ALA A 146 -11.18 4.02 -15.86
CA ALA A 146 -9.98 3.53 -15.21
C ALA A 146 -9.39 4.60 -14.29
N VAL A 147 -9.05 4.20 -13.05
CA VAL A 147 -8.33 5.02 -12.08
C VAL A 147 -6.87 4.62 -12.10
N TYR A 148 -6.00 5.60 -12.30
CA TYR A 148 -4.55 5.42 -12.36
C TYR A 148 -3.86 6.19 -11.23
N LEU A 149 -2.79 5.60 -10.70
CA LEU A 149 -1.80 6.32 -9.91
C LEU A 149 -0.74 6.87 -10.88
N ASN A 150 -0.76 8.18 -11.08
CA ASN A 150 0.21 8.85 -11.95
C ASN A 150 1.44 9.24 -11.15
N MET A 151 2.62 8.92 -11.66
CA MET A 151 3.89 9.11 -10.97
C MET A 151 4.90 9.80 -11.89
N SER A 152 5.68 10.72 -11.34
CA SER A 152 6.90 11.24 -11.94
C SER A 152 8.08 10.70 -11.15
N VAL A 153 8.81 9.77 -11.75
CA VAL A 153 9.88 9.03 -11.08
C VAL A 153 11.24 9.48 -11.56
N THR A 154 12.21 9.52 -10.64
CA THR A 154 13.57 9.96 -10.94
C THR A 154 14.56 8.87 -10.56
N ALA A 155 15.47 8.49 -11.46
CA ALA A 155 16.62 7.64 -11.16
C ALA A 155 17.92 8.44 -11.33
N PHE A 156 18.80 8.39 -10.32
CA PHE A 156 20.10 9.08 -10.31
C PHE A 156 21.19 8.10 -10.72
N LYS A 157 21.93 8.40 -11.80
CA LYS A 157 22.98 7.54 -12.35
C LYS A 157 24.07 7.18 -11.34
N GLN A 158 24.47 8.16 -10.52
CA GLN A 158 25.53 7.95 -9.54
C GLN A 158 25.10 7.00 -8.40
N ARG A 159 23.82 7.03 -8.03
CA ARG A 159 23.31 6.23 -6.90
C ARG A 159 22.77 4.87 -7.32
N PHE A 160 22.11 4.84 -8.48
CA PHE A 160 21.40 3.68 -9.02
C PHE A 160 21.66 3.56 -10.52
N PRO A 161 22.88 3.17 -10.95
CA PRO A 161 23.27 3.19 -12.36
C PRO A 161 22.45 2.21 -13.22
N ALA A 162 22.14 1.03 -12.71
CA ALA A 162 21.36 0.03 -13.45
C ALA A 162 19.89 0.50 -13.65
N GLU A 163 19.29 1.05 -12.62
CA GLU A 163 17.95 1.62 -12.63
C GLU A 163 17.86 2.83 -13.58
N PHE A 164 18.90 3.66 -13.58
CA PHE A 164 19.01 4.79 -14.49
C PHE A 164 19.01 4.31 -15.94
N GLU A 165 19.88 3.38 -16.33
CA GLU A 165 19.98 2.88 -17.71
C GLU A 165 18.69 2.17 -18.15
N MET A 166 18.07 1.39 -17.26
CA MET A 166 16.81 0.69 -17.55
C MET A 166 15.66 1.69 -17.77
N LEU A 167 15.58 2.74 -16.95
CA LEU A 167 14.55 3.76 -17.09
C LEU A 167 14.80 4.67 -18.29
N ALA A 168 16.06 5.07 -18.55
CA ALA A 168 16.44 5.91 -19.70
C ALA A 168 16.16 5.22 -21.05
N GLY A 169 16.39 3.91 -21.13
CA GLY A 169 16.10 3.09 -22.30
C GLY A 169 14.64 2.64 -22.46
N ALA A 170 13.76 3.06 -21.55
CA ALA A 170 12.39 2.59 -21.57
C ALA A 170 11.54 3.26 -22.65
N SER A 171 10.82 2.46 -23.43
CA SER A 171 9.86 2.93 -24.44
C SER A 171 8.45 3.04 -23.86
N GLN A 172 7.59 3.81 -24.56
CA GLN A 172 6.18 3.92 -24.23
C GLN A 172 5.52 2.55 -24.09
N GLY A 173 4.71 2.39 -23.04
CA GLY A 173 3.95 1.16 -22.76
C GLY A 173 4.78 0.04 -22.13
N LYS A 174 6.11 0.18 -22.04
CA LYS A 174 6.95 -0.76 -21.30
C LYS A 174 6.54 -0.83 -19.83
N ARG A 175 6.48 -2.03 -19.27
CA ARG A 175 5.95 -2.26 -17.90
C ARG A 175 7.06 -2.65 -16.95
N PHE A 176 6.98 -2.10 -15.75
CA PHE A 176 7.94 -2.30 -14.67
C PHE A 176 7.25 -2.49 -13.33
N THR A 177 7.93 -3.19 -12.44
CA THR A 177 7.74 -3.04 -10.99
C THR A 177 8.79 -2.07 -10.50
N LEU A 178 8.35 -1.04 -9.76
CA LEU A 178 9.20 0.03 -9.25
C LEU A 178 9.19 0.01 -7.72
N VAL A 179 10.35 0.20 -7.11
CA VAL A 179 10.47 0.60 -5.71
C VAL A 179 10.89 2.06 -5.68
N LEU A 180 10.08 2.87 -5.01
CA LEU A 180 10.29 4.31 -4.91
C LEU A 180 10.52 4.70 -3.45
N ASP A 181 11.54 5.50 -3.21
CA ASP A 181 11.86 6.10 -1.93
C ASP A 181 11.59 7.61 -1.94
N GLY A 182 11.35 8.17 -0.74
CA GLY A 182 11.09 9.59 -0.57
C GLY A 182 9.86 10.06 -1.32
N VAL A 183 8.79 9.27 -1.26
CA VAL A 183 7.55 9.50 -1.98
C VAL A 183 6.84 10.75 -1.48
N VAL A 184 6.38 11.59 -2.41
CA VAL A 184 5.59 12.79 -2.15
C VAL A 184 4.36 12.79 -3.03
N ILE A 185 3.19 13.01 -2.45
CA ILE A 185 1.92 13.15 -3.17
C ILE A 185 1.51 14.62 -3.15
N THR A 186 1.29 15.21 -4.32
CA THR A 186 0.94 16.62 -4.45
C THR A 186 0.14 16.90 -5.73
N ALA A 187 -0.28 18.13 -5.93
CA ALA A 187 -0.88 18.58 -7.19
C ALA A 187 0.20 18.80 -8.24
N SER A 188 -0.03 18.34 -9.46
CA SER A 188 0.82 18.64 -10.61
C SER A 188 0.86 20.16 -10.86
N PRO A 189 2.06 20.76 -11.03
CA PRO A 189 2.18 22.21 -11.27
C PRO A 189 1.43 22.69 -12.51
N GLN A 190 1.33 21.85 -13.55
CA GLN A 190 0.73 22.24 -14.83
C GLN A 190 -0.80 22.11 -14.87
N LYS A 191 -1.35 21.04 -14.28
CA LYS A 191 -2.78 20.70 -14.42
C LYS A 191 -3.52 20.64 -13.08
N GLY A 192 -2.82 20.74 -11.95
CA GLY A 192 -3.40 20.59 -10.62
C GLY A 192 -3.97 19.18 -10.32
N ASN A 193 -3.70 18.21 -11.20
CA ASN A 193 -4.10 16.82 -10.98
C ASN A 193 -3.18 16.16 -9.95
N PRO A 194 -3.67 15.16 -9.19
CA PRO A 194 -2.84 14.39 -8.28
C PRO A 194 -1.67 13.73 -9.01
N ILE A 195 -0.47 13.89 -8.48
CA ILE A 195 0.74 13.25 -8.95
C ILE A 195 1.60 12.83 -7.77
N LEU A 196 2.28 11.70 -7.93
CA LEU A 196 3.25 11.20 -6.99
C LEU A 196 4.66 11.42 -7.55
N TYR A 197 5.56 11.92 -6.72
CA TYR A 197 6.99 11.99 -7.01
C TYR A 197 7.72 10.98 -6.15
N GLY A 198 8.77 10.35 -6.70
CA GLY A 198 9.62 9.43 -5.95
C GLY A 198 10.95 9.16 -6.65
N THR A 199 11.95 8.76 -5.87
CA THR A 199 13.25 8.31 -6.38
C THR A 199 13.21 6.80 -6.56
N VAL A 200 13.57 6.33 -7.76
CA VAL A 200 13.68 4.89 -8.05
C VAL A 200 14.90 4.33 -7.31
N SER A 201 14.67 3.39 -6.42
CA SER A 201 15.71 2.62 -5.72
C SER A 201 15.83 1.19 -6.23
N SER A 202 14.80 0.70 -6.94
CA SER A 202 14.86 -0.57 -7.66
C SER A 202 13.85 -0.57 -8.81
N ILE A 203 14.20 -1.22 -9.91
CA ILE A 203 13.35 -1.41 -11.08
C ILE A 203 13.52 -2.84 -11.60
N SER A 204 12.42 -3.49 -11.94
CA SER A 204 12.43 -4.76 -12.64
C SER A 204 11.42 -4.75 -13.78
N GLU A 205 11.81 -5.29 -14.92
CA GLU A 205 10.94 -5.39 -16.08
C GLU A 205 9.91 -6.50 -15.86
N ASN A 206 8.64 -6.17 -16.06
CA ASN A 206 7.58 -7.17 -16.05
C ASN A 206 7.54 -7.86 -17.41
N VAL A 207 8.14 -9.05 -17.49
CA VAL A 207 8.03 -9.91 -18.67
C VAL A 207 6.55 -10.34 -18.77
N PRO A 208 5.85 -10.08 -19.90
CA PRO A 208 4.51 -10.59 -20.10
C PRO A 208 4.51 -12.10 -19.89
N PHE A 209 3.58 -12.61 -19.08
CA PHE A 209 3.35 -14.05 -19.01
C PHE A 209 2.94 -14.51 -20.43
N VAL A 210 3.86 -15.11 -21.14
CA VAL A 210 3.56 -15.83 -22.37
C VAL A 210 2.96 -17.16 -21.92
N PRO A 211 1.65 -17.41 -22.12
CA PRO A 211 1.11 -18.73 -21.86
C PRO A 211 1.93 -19.72 -22.69
N GLN A 212 2.65 -20.62 -22.04
CA GLN A 212 3.31 -21.70 -22.75
C GLN A 212 2.23 -22.48 -23.48
N GLN A 213 2.14 -22.28 -24.79
CA GLN A 213 1.33 -23.11 -25.66
C GLN A 213 1.84 -24.54 -25.55
N GLY A 214 1.02 -25.37 -24.91
CA GLY A 214 1.07 -26.80 -25.13
C GLY A 214 2.24 -27.53 -24.48
N TYR A 215 2.16 -27.80 -23.16
CA TYR A 215 2.60 -29.12 -22.75
C TYR A 215 1.67 -30.13 -23.41
N GLN A 216 2.09 -30.73 -24.53
CA GLN A 216 1.52 -31.98 -24.99
C GLN A 216 1.59 -32.96 -23.83
N GLN A 217 0.44 -33.37 -23.36
CA GLN A 217 0.30 -34.47 -22.43
C GLN A 217 0.98 -35.70 -23.06
N ASN A 218 2.23 -35.94 -22.70
CA ASN A 218 2.82 -37.25 -22.89
C ASN A 218 2.01 -38.22 -22.04
N ALA A 219 1.47 -39.25 -22.72
CA ALA A 219 0.69 -40.31 -22.12
C ALA A 219 1.37 -40.85 -20.86
N PRO A 220 0.60 -41.33 -19.85
CA PRO A 220 1.16 -41.79 -18.61
C PRO A 220 2.00 -43.06 -18.88
N GLN A 221 3.30 -42.99 -18.64
CA GLN A 221 4.14 -44.16 -18.51
C GLN A 221 3.64 -44.96 -17.30
N GLN A 222 3.23 -46.21 -17.56
CA GLN A 222 2.95 -47.21 -16.54
C GLN A 222 4.17 -47.38 -15.63
N TYR A 223 4.10 -46.85 -14.44
CA TYR A 223 5.09 -47.20 -13.41
C TYR A 223 4.79 -48.59 -12.89
N ALA A 224 5.79 -49.44 -13.03
CA ALA A 224 5.83 -50.79 -12.42
C ALA A 224 5.65 -50.65 -10.90
N GLN A 225 4.70 -51.45 -10.36
CA GLN A 225 4.41 -51.51 -8.93
C GLN A 225 5.64 -52.05 -8.16
N THR A 226 6.18 -51.19 -7.29
CA THR A 226 7.10 -51.60 -6.23
C THR A 226 6.32 -52.10 -5.03
N PRO A 227 6.70 -53.19 -4.36
CA PRO A 227 5.96 -53.71 -3.21
C PRO A 227 6.06 -52.80 -1.99
N ALA A 228 4.92 -52.67 -1.27
CA ALA A 228 4.77 -51.85 -0.07
C ALA A 228 5.66 -52.32 1.09
N PRO A 229 6.31 -51.42 1.84
CA PRO A 229 6.93 -51.78 3.11
C PRO A 229 5.87 -51.93 4.23
N ALA A 230 6.14 -52.90 5.13
CA ALA A 230 5.31 -53.29 6.25
C ALA A 230 5.01 -52.12 7.22
N GLN A 231 3.76 -52.07 7.67
CA GLN A 231 3.26 -51.14 8.71
C GLN A 231 3.91 -51.43 10.06
N ALA A 232 4.59 -50.43 10.62
CA ALA A 232 5.00 -50.44 12.03
C ALA A 232 3.82 -49.96 12.91
N GLN A 233 3.39 -50.82 13.85
CA GLN A 233 2.42 -50.51 14.88
C GLN A 233 3.00 -49.49 15.87
N TYR A 234 2.40 -48.31 15.95
CA TYR A 234 2.67 -47.38 17.05
C TYR A 234 1.73 -47.69 18.23
N GLN A 235 2.36 -48.02 19.37
CA GLN A 235 1.71 -48.17 20.67
C GLN A 235 1.18 -46.80 21.15
N GLN A 236 -0.09 -46.79 21.60
CA GLN A 236 -0.75 -45.69 22.23
C GLN A 236 -0.15 -45.41 23.64
N GLN A 237 0.30 -44.19 23.90
CA GLN A 237 0.58 -43.73 25.26
C GLN A 237 -0.68 -43.14 25.90
N PRO A 238 -0.85 -43.28 27.23
CA PRO A 238 -2.07 -42.87 27.94
C PRO A 238 -2.10 -41.32 28.15
N VAL A 239 -3.31 -40.78 27.97
CA VAL A 239 -3.66 -39.35 28.13
C VAL A 239 -3.78 -39.03 29.60
N ALA A 240 -3.09 -37.96 30.08
CA ALA A 240 -3.26 -37.39 31.39
C ALA A 240 -4.51 -36.49 31.49
N PRO A 241 -5.19 -36.41 32.66
CA PRO A 241 -6.43 -35.67 32.82
C PRO A 241 -6.23 -34.13 32.92
N ALA A 242 -7.20 -33.39 32.34
CA ALA A 242 -7.27 -31.94 32.34
C ALA A 242 -7.64 -31.37 33.73
N PRO A 243 -7.13 -30.19 34.11
CA PRO A 243 -7.56 -29.49 35.31
C PRO A 243 -8.88 -28.72 35.10
N GLN A 244 -9.75 -28.79 36.08
CA GLN A 244 -11.05 -28.12 36.14
C GLN A 244 -10.94 -26.64 36.50
N GLY A 245 -11.75 -25.82 35.85
CA GLY A 245 -12.62 -24.78 36.39
C GLY A 245 -12.00 -23.53 37.03
N TYR A 246 -12.16 -22.41 36.31
CA TYR A 246 -12.31 -21.12 36.99
C TYR A 246 -13.66 -20.48 36.56
N GLN A 247 -14.40 -20.09 37.61
CA GLN A 247 -15.72 -19.45 37.54
C GLN A 247 -15.65 -18.04 36.94
N GLN A 248 -16.55 -17.72 36.04
CA GLN A 248 -16.81 -16.36 35.55
C GLN A 248 -17.51 -15.56 36.62
N GLN A 249 -16.93 -14.41 37.02
CA GLN A 249 -17.65 -13.36 37.72
C GLN A 249 -18.33 -12.42 36.74
N ASN A 250 -19.64 -12.32 36.87
CA ASN A 250 -20.48 -11.32 36.20
C ASN A 250 -20.18 -9.91 36.73
N VAL A 251 -19.79 -8.99 35.85
CA VAL A 251 -19.73 -7.56 36.12
C VAL A 251 -20.88 -6.88 35.36
N ALA A 252 -21.68 -6.12 36.07
CA ALA A 252 -22.86 -5.39 35.60
C ALA A 252 -22.47 -4.24 34.66
N PRO A 253 -23.33 -3.84 33.69
CA PRO A 253 -23.06 -2.78 32.74
C PRO A 253 -23.25 -1.38 33.35
N GLN A 254 -22.28 -0.48 33.09
CA GLN A 254 -22.38 0.95 33.38
C GLN A 254 -23.10 1.69 32.25
N PRO A 255 -23.83 2.80 32.57
CA PRO A 255 -24.60 3.53 31.57
C PRO A 255 -23.75 4.39 30.65
N GLN A 256 -24.08 4.35 29.36
CA GLN A 256 -23.49 5.16 28.30
C GLN A 256 -23.93 6.63 28.39
N SER A 257 -22.97 7.53 28.38
CA SER A 257 -23.15 8.96 28.12
C SER A 257 -23.06 9.23 26.61
N THR A 258 -24.09 9.81 26.04
CA THR A 258 -24.17 10.27 24.65
C THR A 258 -23.28 11.49 24.42
N PRO A 259 -22.45 11.54 23.34
CA PRO A 259 -21.77 12.75 22.92
C PRO A 259 -22.65 13.62 21.99
N PRO A 260 -22.39 14.94 21.93
CA PRO A 260 -23.22 15.87 21.17
C PRO A 260 -23.01 15.78 19.67
N MET A 261 -24.10 15.89 18.92
CA MET A 261 -24.11 16.02 17.46
C MET A 261 -23.62 17.41 17.05
N GLY A 262 -22.79 17.46 16.01
CA GLY A 262 -22.47 18.69 15.30
C GLY A 262 -21.19 18.57 14.48
N GLY A 263 -21.28 18.11 13.23
CA GLY A 263 -20.22 18.16 12.24
C GLY A 263 -20.79 17.79 10.87
N ALA A 264 -20.69 18.71 9.91
CA ALA A 264 -21.20 18.56 8.55
C ALA A 264 -20.68 17.29 7.89
N PHE A 265 -21.59 16.46 7.44
CA PHE A 265 -21.32 15.23 6.70
C PHE A 265 -20.74 15.59 5.32
N VAL A 266 -19.58 15.06 5.02
CA VAL A 266 -19.09 14.89 3.66
C VAL A 266 -19.66 13.56 3.19
N ASP A 267 -20.31 13.55 2.03
CA ASP A 267 -20.97 12.36 1.48
C ASP A 267 -19.98 11.17 1.44
N ASP A 268 -20.39 10.04 2.05
CA ASP A 268 -19.61 8.79 2.16
C ASP A 268 -19.33 8.11 0.82
N ASP A 269 -19.84 8.66 -0.28
CA ASP A 269 -19.72 8.08 -1.62
C ASP A 269 -18.36 8.29 -2.28
N ASP A 270 -17.48 9.13 -1.72
CA ASP A 270 -16.18 9.48 -2.32
C ASP A 270 -14.98 8.69 -1.78
N ILE A 271 -15.17 7.75 -0.85
CA ILE A 271 -14.07 6.93 -0.35
C ILE A 271 -13.81 5.75 -1.29
N PRO A 272 -12.63 5.64 -1.89
CA PRO A 272 -12.32 4.64 -2.90
C PRO A 272 -11.90 3.29 -2.31
N PHE A 273 -12.81 2.55 -1.68
CA PHE A 273 -12.55 1.17 -1.22
C PHE A 273 -13.53 0.16 -1.80
#